data_492cb7cc640614212f02cd720b284de9
#
_entry.id   492cb7cc640614212f02cd720b284de9
#
_cell.length_a   1.000
_cell.length_b   1.000
_cell.length_c   1.000
_cell.angle_alpha   90.00
_cell.angle_beta   90.00
_cell.angle_gamma   90.00
#
_symmetry.space_group_name_H-M   'P 1'
#
loop_
_entity.id
_entity.type
_entity.pdbx_description
1 polymer ?
#
loop_
_entity_poly.entity_id
_entity_poly.type
_entity_poly.pdbx_seq_one_letter_code
_entity_poly.pdbx_strand_id
1 'polypeptide(L)'
;MKKKKVIASIVAVCFSLALLSTWVMIFGCMKRGEQELHANTSVEIPDMSSIPGCVQNGGQLMYRGNIYKYDPANINILFMGIDARGEDESIGQADMLALVVINTEKDTVKCICINRDSIGPVAIYDISGKAATTKNVQIALAYSYGKSQSEGRGLEMNTVSKLLHGIPIHGSVSVDIDGIGGINELAGGITLTALEDVPKAGIVKGEEVTLNDEQAMYYVTERDSASTDIGTNENRMSRQKQYISAWCDAVQQQIKKNPFKLSLIHI
;
A
#
# COMPACT_ATOMS: atom_id res chain seq x y z
N MET A 1 -58.10 -14.28 2.78
CA MET A 1 -57.18 -13.78 1.73
C MET A 1 -56.70 -12.35 1.96
N LYS A 2 -57.52 -11.37 2.31
CA LYS A 2 -57.13 -9.94 2.48
C LYS A 2 -56.06 -9.72 3.56
N LYS A 3 -56.14 -10.36 4.75
CA LYS A 3 -55.14 -10.20 5.84
C LYS A 3 -53.74 -10.67 5.44
N LYS A 4 -53.57 -11.78 4.70
CA LYS A 4 -52.25 -12.25 4.25
C LYS A 4 -51.57 -11.28 3.26
N LYS A 5 -52.37 -10.63 2.36
CA LYS A 5 -51.83 -9.63 1.43
C LYS A 5 -51.36 -8.37 2.15
N VAL A 6 -52.07 -7.92 3.19
CA VAL A 6 -51.68 -6.75 3.98
C VAL A 6 -50.39 -7.02 4.76
N ILE A 7 -50.27 -8.20 5.39
CA ILE A 7 -49.04 -8.59 6.10
C ILE A 7 -47.84 -8.65 5.13
N ALA A 8 -48.01 -9.25 3.94
CA ALA A 8 -46.97 -9.31 2.93
C ALA A 8 -46.52 -7.91 2.44
N SER A 9 -47.45 -6.98 2.28
CA SER A 9 -47.13 -5.60 1.92
C SER A 9 -46.39 -4.86 3.03
N ILE A 10 -46.73 -5.06 4.30
CA ILE A 10 -46.03 -4.46 5.45
C ILE A 10 -44.59 -5.00 5.53
N VAL A 11 -44.42 -6.31 5.38
CA VAL A 11 -43.10 -6.95 5.37
C VAL A 11 -42.21 -6.42 4.23
N ALA A 12 -42.80 -6.28 3.02
CA ALA A 12 -42.07 -5.72 1.87
C ALA A 12 -41.65 -4.26 2.10
N VAL A 13 -42.49 -3.44 2.71
CA VAL A 13 -42.16 -2.03 3.05
C VAL A 13 -41.09 -1.97 4.12
N CYS A 14 -41.17 -2.78 5.19
CA CYS A 14 -40.15 -2.84 6.21
C CYS A 14 -38.81 -3.30 5.62
N PHE A 15 -38.82 -4.26 4.71
CA PHE A 15 -37.58 -4.74 4.05
C PHE A 15 -36.95 -3.69 3.13
N SER A 16 -37.78 -2.96 2.37
CA SER A 16 -37.27 -1.86 1.52
C SER A 16 -36.75 -0.68 2.35
N LEU A 17 -37.37 -0.35 3.48
CA LEU A 17 -36.84 0.67 4.41
C LEU A 17 -35.52 0.24 5.05
N ALA A 18 -35.38 -1.03 5.42
CA ALA A 18 -34.13 -1.57 5.94
C ALA A 18 -33.00 -1.52 4.89
N LEU A 19 -33.29 -1.88 3.64
CA LEU A 19 -32.31 -1.75 2.54
C LEU A 19 -31.93 -0.29 2.27
N LEU A 20 -32.88 0.62 2.33
CA LEU A 20 -32.61 2.05 2.15
C LEU A 20 -31.75 2.61 3.28
N SER A 21 -32.01 2.21 4.53
CA SER A 21 -31.20 2.64 5.68
C SER A 21 -29.77 2.12 5.63
N THR A 22 -29.57 0.86 5.22
CA THR A 22 -28.24 0.30 5.01
C THR A 22 -27.50 1.00 3.88
N TRP A 23 -28.19 1.34 2.80
CA TRP A 23 -27.59 2.06 1.68
C TRP A 23 -27.17 3.49 2.08
N VAL A 24 -28.00 4.21 2.83
CA VAL A 24 -27.67 5.54 3.37
C VAL A 24 -26.48 5.47 4.34
N MET A 25 -26.41 4.42 5.16
CA MET A 25 -25.30 4.22 6.09
C MET A 25 -23.99 3.96 5.35
N ILE A 26 -23.98 3.06 4.35
CA ILE A 26 -22.81 2.77 3.51
C ILE A 26 -22.34 4.03 2.78
N PHE A 27 -23.26 4.77 2.16
CA PHE A 27 -22.93 6.01 1.46
C PHE A 27 -22.41 7.08 2.40
N GLY A 28 -22.94 7.18 3.62
CA GLY A 28 -22.44 8.08 4.66
C GLY A 28 -21.03 7.72 5.12
N CYS A 29 -20.73 6.43 5.28
CA CYS A 29 -19.38 5.95 5.62
C CYS A 29 -18.39 6.23 4.48
N MET A 30 -18.77 5.98 3.24
CA MET A 30 -17.93 6.28 2.07
C MET A 30 -17.59 7.78 1.98
N LYS A 31 -18.59 8.66 2.14
CA LYS A 31 -18.34 10.11 2.13
C LYS A 31 -17.48 10.59 3.29
N ARG A 32 -17.65 10.01 4.50
CA ARG A 32 -16.76 10.32 5.63
C ARG A 32 -15.35 9.88 5.35
N GLY A 33 -15.14 8.65 4.86
CA GLY A 33 -13.82 8.16 4.48
C GLY A 33 -13.14 9.04 3.43
N GLU A 34 -13.86 9.48 2.41
CA GLU A 34 -13.37 10.41 1.40
C GLU A 34 -12.98 11.77 2.02
N GLN A 35 -13.80 12.32 2.92
CA GLN A 35 -13.50 13.58 3.61
C GLN A 35 -12.29 13.45 4.54
N GLU A 36 -12.14 12.35 5.28
CA GLU A 36 -10.98 12.11 6.15
C GLU A 36 -9.69 11.93 5.34
N LEU A 37 -9.76 11.22 4.20
CA LEU A 37 -8.63 11.10 3.27
C LEU A 37 -8.17 12.46 2.73
N HIS A 38 -9.09 13.35 2.42
CA HIS A 38 -8.77 14.70 1.95
C HIS A 38 -8.39 15.69 3.07
N ALA A 39 -8.89 15.51 4.29
CA ALA A 39 -8.58 16.39 5.43
C ALA A 39 -7.15 16.24 5.95
N ASN A 40 -6.54 15.04 5.78
CA ASN A 40 -5.15 14.78 6.18
C ASN A 40 -4.10 15.35 5.20
N THR A 41 -4.49 16.21 4.26
CA THR A 41 -3.65 16.74 3.19
C THR A 41 -2.89 18.02 3.51
N SER A 42 -2.79 18.45 4.78
CA SER A 42 -1.88 19.56 5.14
C SER A 42 -0.43 19.09 5.11
N VAL A 43 0.10 18.89 3.90
CA VAL A 43 1.52 18.57 3.71
C VAL A 43 2.28 19.90 3.66
N GLU A 44 3.18 20.11 4.61
CA GLU A 44 4.24 21.09 4.44
C GLU A 44 5.10 20.62 3.25
N ILE A 45 4.99 21.33 2.14
CA ILE A 45 5.83 21.08 0.97
C ILE A 45 7.28 21.40 1.39
N PRO A 46 8.22 20.42 1.36
CA PRO A 46 9.60 20.68 1.75
C PRO A 46 10.21 21.79 0.92
N ASP A 47 11.12 22.57 1.51
CA ASP A 47 11.92 23.53 0.78
C ASP A 47 12.79 22.81 -0.25
N MET A 48 12.49 23.02 -1.51
CA MET A 48 13.13 22.40 -2.67
C MET A 48 14.28 23.25 -3.22
N SER A 49 14.60 24.38 -2.57
CA SER A 49 15.64 25.31 -3.02
C SER A 49 17.04 24.67 -3.09
N SER A 50 17.25 23.57 -2.37
CA SER A 50 18.52 22.84 -2.36
C SER A 50 18.73 21.88 -3.56
N ILE A 51 17.71 21.67 -4.41
CA ILE A 51 17.82 20.77 -5.57
C ILE A 51 18.23 21.58 -6.80
N PRO A 52 19.41 21.31 -7.42
CA PRO A 52 19.83 22.02 -8.61
C PRO A 52 18.81 21.97 -9.73
N GLY A 53 18.39 23.13 -10.25
CA GLY A 53 17.41 23.25 -11.33
C GLY A 53 15.96 23.06 -10.90
N CYS A 54 15.67 23.02 -9.62
CA CYS A 54 14.34 22.98 -9.07
C CYS A 54 13.91 24.36 -8.56
N VAL A 55 12.75 24.83 -8.98
CA VAL A 55 12.12 26.06 -8.48
C VAL A 55 10.70 25.71 -8.03
N GLN A 56 10.40 26.06 -6.78
CA GLN A 56 9.07 25.88 -6.22
C GLN A 56 8.31 27.21 -6.26
N ASN A 57 7.12 27.20 -6.83
CA ASN A 57 6.26 28.39 -6.88
C ASN A 57 4.79 27.95 -6.73
N GLY A 58 4.16 28.32 -5.60
CA GLY A 58 2.72 28.13 -5.40
C GLY A 58 2.20 26.71 -5.60
N GLY A 59 2.90 25.69 -5.10
CA GLY A 59 2.50 24.27 -5.25
C GLY A 59 2.84 23.64 -6.59
N GLN A 60 3.66 24.32 -7.39
CA GLN A 60 4.24 23.80 -8.63
C GLN A 60 5.73 23.56 -8.44
N LEU A 61 6.22 22.49 -9.04
CA LEU A 61 7.62 22.12 -9.08
C LEU A 61 8.12 22.30 -10.52
N MET A 62 9.12 23.12 -10.74
CA MET A 62 9.82 23.21 -12.01
C MET A 62 11.13 22.44 -11.93
N TYR A 63 11.29 21.46 -12.80
CA TYR A 63 12.50 20.67 -12.88
C TYR A 63 12.89 20.42 -14.34
N ARG A 64 14.13 20.75 -14.70
CA ARG A 64 14.67 20.61 -16.08
C ARG A 64 13.76 21.23 -17.15
N GLY A 65 13.18 22.41 -16.86
CA GLY A 65 12.30 23.12 -17.78
C GLY A 65 10.85 22.62 -17.85
N ASN A 66 10.52 21.56 -17.13
CA ASN A 66 9.15 21.03 -17.04
C ASN A 66 8.49 21.52 -15.75
N ILE A 67 7.21 21.86 -15.84
CA ILE A 67 6.40 22.23 -14.67
C ILE A 67 5.56 21.03 -14.25
N TYR A 68 5.71 20.65 -13.00
CA TYR A 68 4.95 19.58 -12.36
C TYR A 68 3.99 20.18 -11.34
N LYS A 69 2.76 19.73 -11.35
CA LYS A 69 1.73 20.12 -10.40
C LYS A 69 1.11 18.89 -9.79
N TYR A 70 0.88 18.93 -8.48
CA TYR A 70 0.11 17.87 -7.83
C TYR A 70 -1.35 17.93 -8.33
N ASP A 71 -1.88 16.74 -8.70
CA ASP A 71 -3.27 16.59 -9.12
C ASP A 71 -4.11 16.21 -7.87
N PRO A 72 -5.00 17.10 -7.38
CA PRO A 72 -5.76 16.85 -6.15
C PRO A 72 -6.77 15.68 -6.29
N ALA A 73 -7.07 15.25 -7.52
CA ALA A 73 -7.86 14.04 -7.75
C ALA A 73 -7.10 12.74 -7.44
N ASN A 74 -5.80 12.82 -7.14
CA ASN A 74 -5.00 11.67 -6.74
C ASN A 74 -5.15 11.37 -5.25
N ILE A 75 -5.55 10.15 -4.93
CA ILE A 75 -5.45 9.55 -3.60
C ILE A 75 -4.21 8.67 -3.58
N ASN A 76 -3.27 8.97 -2.70
CA ASN A 76 -2.00 8.25 -2.56
C ASN A 76 -2.04 7.39 -1.31
N ILE A 77 -1.91 6.08 -1.48
CA ILE A 77 -1.84 5.09 -0.39
C ILE A 77 -0.47 4.44 -0.41
N LEU A 78 0.24 4.48 0.71
CA LEU A 78 1.53 3.81 0.85
C LEU A 78 1.30 2.36 1.31
N PHE A 79 1.65 1.41 0.45
CA PHE A 79 1.69 -0.01 0.78
C PHE A 79 3.10 -0.39 1.23
N MET A 80 3.19 -1.12 2.35
CA MET A 80 4.45 -1.51 2.99
C MET A 80 4.46 -3.01 3.27
N GLY A 81 5.52 -3.69 2.86
CA GLY A 81 5.86 -5.03 3.34
C GLY A 81 6.87 -4.92 4.48
N ILE A 82 6.51 -5.42 5.66
CA ILE A 82 7.33 -5.29 6.87
C ILE A 82 8.06 -6.60 7.14
N ASP A 83 9.37 -6.51 7.39
CA ASP A 83 10.19 -7.65 7.80
C ASP A 83 10.02 -7.92 9.30
N ALA A 84 8.82 -8.36 9.65
CA ALA A 84 8.48 -8.81 11.00
C ALA A 84 7.76 -10.16 10.91
N ARG A 85 7.91 -11.00 11.96
CA ARG A 85 7.28 -12.31 12.06
C ARG A 85 6.72 -12.50 13.46
N GLY A 86 5.50 -13.06 13.51
CA GLY A 86 4.87 -13.44 14.77
C GLY A 86 4.67 -12.29 15.76
N GLU A 87 4.67 -12.64 17.05
CA GLU A 87 4.55 -11.70 18.18
C GLU A 87 5.92 -11.12 18.61
N ASP A 88 6.93 -11.15 17.73
CA ASP A 88 8.24 -10.63 18.08
C ASP A 88 8.11 -9.13 18.40
N GLU A 89 8.73 -8.67 19.50
CA GLU A 89 8.67 -7.27 19.94
C GLU A 89 9.35 -6.31 18.94
N SER A 90 10.04 -6.84 17.91
CA SER A 90 10.66 -6.03 16.87
C SER A 90 9.61 -5.49 15.91
N ILE A 91 9.57 -4.19 15.75
CA ILE A 91 8.66 -3.51 14.82
C ILE A 91 8.99 -3.85 13.36
N GLY A 92 10.20 -4.34 13.07
CA GLY A 92 10.69 -4.65 11.73
C GLY A 92 11.08 -3.40 10.93
N GLN A 93 11.39 -3.61 9.65
CA GLN A 93 11.72 -2.56 8.67
C GLN A 93 10.77 -2.65 7.49
N ALA A 94 10.58 -1.54 6.79
CA ALA A 94 9.79 -1.51 5.56
C ALA A 94 10.64 -2.06 4.39
N ASP A 95 10.61 -3.38 4.22
CA ASP A 95 11.41 -4.10 3.21
C ASP A 95 10.84 -3.98 1.80
N MET A 96 9.59 -3.57 1.68
CA MET A 96 8.91 -3.31 0.43
C MET A 96 8.08 -2.03 0.56
N LEU A 97 8.22 -1.14 -0.41
CA LEU A 97 7.51 0.13 -0.46
C LEU A 97 6.89 0.32 -1.84
N ALA A 98 5.58 0.56 -1.88
CA ALA A 98 4.87 0.89 -3.10
C ALA A 98 3.85 2.00 -2.84
N LEU A 99 3.91 3.05 -3.63
CA LEU A 99 2.90 4.10 -3.63
C LEU A 99 1.82 3.77 -4.64
N VAL A 100 0.62 3.50 -4.16
CA VAL A 100 -0.57 3.29 -4.98
C VAL A 100 -1.25 4.63 -5.18
N VAL A 101 -1.29 5.11 -6.41
CA VAL A 101 -1.89 6.39 -6.81
C VAL A 101 -3.20 6.10 -7.53
N ILE A 102 -4.30 6.47 -6.91
CA ILE A 102 -5.66 6.31 -7.44
C ILE A 102 -6.13 7.67 -7.90
N ASN A 103 -6.35 7.84 -9.21
CA ASN A 103 -6.94 9.07 -9.74
C ASN A 103 -8.44 8.88 -9.90
N THR A 104 -9.23 9.63 -9.12
CA THR A 104 -10.68 9.48 -9.05
C THR A 104 -11.43 10.12 -10.22
N GLU A 105 -10.79 11.03 -10.96
CA GLU A 105 -11.39 11.66 -12.15
C GLU A 105 -11.09 10.86 -13.43
N LYS A 106 -9.94 10.19 -13.47
CA LYS A 106 -9.47 9.44 -14.66
C LYS A 106 -9.73 7.94 -14.55
N ASP A 107 -10.28 7.48 -13.44
CA ASP A 107 -10.49 6.05 -13.11
C ASP A 107 -9.22 5.21 -13.33
N THR A 108 -8.07 5.74 -12.90
CA THR A 108 -6.78 5.05 -13.08
C THR A 108 -6.12 4.74 -11.75
N VAL A 109 -5.49 3.57 -11.71
CA VAL A 109 -4.62 3.16 -10.59
C VAL A 109 -3.22 2.96 -11.11
N LYS A 110 -2.24 3.57 -10.44
CA LYS A 110 -0.81 3.39 -10.73
C LYS A 110 -0.10 2.92 -9.47
N CYS A 111 0.81 1.98 -9.63
CA CYS A 111 1.68 1.50 -8.55
C CYS A 111 3.12 1.92 -8.84
N ILE A 112 3.72 2.67 -7.93
CA ILE A 112 5.10 3.16 -8.00
C ILE A 112 5.90 2.43 -6.92
N CYS A 113 6.70 1.44 -7.32
CA CYS A 113 7.62 0.77 -6.40
C CYS A 113 8.77 1.70 -6.04
N ILE A 114 9.05 1.83 -4.75
CA ILE A 114 10.10 2.68 -4.20
C ILE A 114 11.19 1.75 -3.65
N ASN A 115 12.43 1.95 -4.09
CA ASN A 115 13.53 1.16 -3.58
C ASN A 115 13.77 1.50 -2.10
N ARG A 116 13.67 0.49 -1.21
CA ARG A 116 13.89 0.61 0.23
C ARG A 116 15.26 1.19 0.60
N ASP A 117 16.26 0.96 -0.25
CA ASP A 117 17.64 1.44 -0.06
C ASP A 117 17.83 2.88 -0.57
N SER A 118 16.77 3.53 -1.06
CA SER A 118 16.82 4.96 -1.40
C SER A 118 17.27 5.77 -0.19
N ILE A 119 18.18 6.72 -0.43
CA ILE A 119 18.64 7.63 0.61
C ILE A 119 17.70 8.83 0.68
N GLY A 120 17.10 9.02 1.83
CA GLY A 120 16.11 10.08 2.08
C GLY A 120 16.17 10.64 3.50
N PRO A 121 15.42 11.71 3.79
CA PRO A 121 15.43 12.40 5.07
C PRO A 121 14.63 11.62 6.11
N VAL A 122 15.33 10.79 6.90
CA VAL A 122 14.75 10.00 7.99
C VAL A 122 14.94 10.73 9.31
N ALA A 123 13.85 10.88 10.06
CA ALA A 123 13.89 11.41 11.42
C ALA A 123 14.51 10.37 12.36
N ILE A 124 15.57 10.75 13.05
CA ILE A 124 16.25 9.92 14.04
C ILE A 124 15.77 10.33 15.44
N TYR A 125 15.39 9.35 16.22
CA TYR A 125 14.89 9.54 17.58
C TYR A 125 15.95 9.16 18.61
N ASP A 126 15.96 9.87 19.74
CA ASP A 126 16.79 9.50 20.89
C ASP A 126 16.14 8.36 21.71
N ILE A 127 16.85 7.87 22.70
CA ILE A 127 16.37 6.80 23.60
C ILE A 127 15.11 7.18 24.39
N SER A 128 14.80 8.46 24.52
CA SER A 128 13.55 8.95 25.14
C SER A 128 12.38 9.00 24.16
N GLY A 129 12.65 8.74 22.87
CA GLY A 129 11.67 8.83 21.80
C GLY A 129 11.36 10.25 21.36
N LYS A 130 12.26 11.20 21.63
CA LYS A 130 12.18 12.56 21.11
C LYS A 130 12.98 12.65 19.80
N ALA A 131 12.42 13.32 18.80
CA ALA A 131 13.14 13.58 17.55
C ALA A 131 14.43 14.36 17.84
N ALA A 132 15.57 13.74 17.58
CA ALA A 132 16.88 14.31 17.85
C ALA A 132 17.43 15.05 16.63
N THR A 133 17.26 14.50 15.44
CA THR A 133 17.81 15.04 14.19
C THR A 133 17.12 14.38 12.98
N THR A 134 17.38 14.93 11.79
CA THR A 134 17.04 14.28 10.52
C THR A 134 18.34 13.97 9.79
N LYS A 135 18.49 12.74 9.28
CA LYS A 135 19.65 12.31 8.49
C LYS A 135 19.21 11.70 7.18
N ASN A 136 20.03 11.87 6.15
CA ASN A 136 19.85 11.16 4.88
C ASN A 136 20.44 9.76 5.03
N VAL A 137 19.56 8.79 5.22
CA VAL A 137 19.87 7.35 5.35
C VAL A 137 18.85 6.54 4.56
N GLN A 138 19.00 5.22 4.55
CA GLN A 138 18.03 4.32 3.89
C GLN A 138 16.63 4.55 4.47
N ILE A 139 15.64 4.78 3.59
CA ILE A 139 14.29 5.12 3.99
C ILE A 139 13.58 3.98 4.74
N ALA A 140 13.89 2.72 4.44
CA ALA A 140 13.36 1.55 5.14
C ALA A 140 13.54 1.58 6.66
N LEU A 141 14.52 2.34 7.16
CA LEU A 141 14.80 2.48 8.59
C LEU A 141 13.76 3.35 9.31
N ALA A 142 13.02 4.19 8.59
CA ALA A 142 12.05 5.10 9.22
C ALA A 142 10.99 4.34 10.02
N TYR A 143 10.50 3.23 9.46
CA TYR A 143 9.49 2.40 10.12
C TYR A 143 9.95 1.86 11.47
N SER A 144 11.21 1.40 11.56
CA SER A 144 11.78 0.79 12.77
C SER A 144 12.00 1.75 13.93
N TYR A 145 11.91 3.07 13.69
CA TYR A 145 11.99 4.07 14.77
C TYR A 145 10.65 4.28 15.49
N GLY A 146 9.56 3.69 15.01
CA GLY A 146 8.26 3.73 15.69
C GLY A 146 8.28 2.91 16.97
N LYS A 147 7.49 3.33 17.99
CA LYS A 147 7.25 2.55 19.23
C LYS A 147 6.09 1.56 19.07
N SER A 148 5.39 1.65 17.97
CA SER A 148 4.28 0.78 17.56
C SER A 148 4.20 0.72 16.05
N GLN A 149 3.53 -0.29 15.52
CA GLN A 149 3.28 -0.38 14.08
C GLN A 149 2.58 0.87 13.53
N SER A 150 1.65 1.47 14.27
CA SER A 150 0.96 2.69 13.85
C SER A 150 1.90 3.88 13.75
N GLU A 151 2.81 4.05 14.72
CA GLU A 151 3.83 5.10 14.69
C GLU A 151 4.84 4.85 13.57
N GLY A 152 5.30 3.60 13.39
CA GLY A 152 6.19 3.22 12.30
C GLY A 152 5.61 3.55 10.92
N ARG A 153 4.31 3.25 10.70
CA ARG A 153 3.61 3.65 9.48
C ARG A 153 3.64 5.15 9.26
N GLY A 154 3.37 5.93 10.30
CA GLY A 154 3.38 7.40 10.23
C GLY A 154 4.76 7.97 9.88
N LEU A 155 5.83 7.41 10.47
CA LEU A 155 7.21 7.80 10.19
C LEU A 155 7.61 7.48 8.75
N GLU A 156 7.24 6.29 8.26
CA GLU A 156 7.53 5.88 6.89
C GLU A 156 6.76 6.74 5.88
N MET A 157 5.47 6.99 6.11
CA MET A 157 4.66 7.90 5.27
C MET A 157 5.31 9.29 5.15
N ASN A 158 5.76 9.86 6.26
CA ASN A 158 6.43 11.16 6.28
C ASN A 158 7.75 11.13 5.51
N THR A 159 8.54 10.06 5.69
CA THR A 159 9.81 9.89 4.99
C THR A 159 9.61 9.75 3.48
N VAL A 160 8.67 8.92 3.05
CA VAL A 160 8.35 8.73 1.62
C VAL A 160 7.76 10.02 1.02
N SER A 161 6.88 10.72 1.74
CA SER A 161 6.37 12.01 1.30
C SER A 161 7.50 13.00 1.03
N LYS A 162 8.44 13.15 1.96
CA LYS A 162 9.62 14.02 1.80
C LYS A 162 10.52 13.58 0.66
N LEU A 163 10.77 12.27 0.50
CA LEU A 163 11.54 11.73 -0.62
C LEU A 163 10.90 12.10 -1.97
N LEU A 164 9.58 12.09 -2.04
CA LEU A 164 8.79 12.40 -3.23
C LEU A 164 8.35 13.88 -3.27
N HIS A 165 9.16 14.76 -2.70
CA HIS A 165 8.98 16.21 -2.76
C HIS A 165 7.70 16.73 -2.09
N GLY A 166 7.29 16.08 -1.01
CA GLY A 166 6.15 16.52 -0.19
C GLY A 166 4.79 16.20 -0.79
N ILE A 167 4.70 15.17 -1.65
CA ILE A 167 3.37 14.74 -2.11
C ILE A 167 2.56 14.23 -0.91
N PRO A 168 1.26 14.53 -0.85
CA PRO A 168 0.41 14.01 0.22
C PRO A 168 0.29 12.49 0.12
N ILE A 169 0.43 11.80 1.26
CA ILE A 169 0.11 10.37 1.41
C ILE A 169 -1.11 10.30 2.32
N HIS A 170 -2.23 9.87 1.76
CA HIS A 170 -3.54 9.94 2.40
C HIS A 170 -3.80 8.80 3.38
N GLY A 171 -3.06 7.70 3.23
CA GLY A 171 -3.18 6.55 4.10
C GLY A 171 -2.08 5.54 3.84
N SER A 172 -2.01 4.51 4.69
CA SER A 172 -1.06 3.43 4.52
C SER A 172 -1.64 2.08 4.93
N VAL A 173 -1.12 1.04 4.29
CA VAL A 173 -1.36 -0.36 4.63
C VAL A 173 -0.01 -1.03 4.85
N SER A 174 0.15 -1.75 5.94
CA SER A 174 1.34 -2.58 6.18
C SER A 174 0.96 -4.04 6.31
N VAL A 175 1.78 -4.91 5.75
CA VAL A 175 1.65 -6.35 5.78
C VAL A 175 2.98 -6.92 6.25
N ASP A 176 2.95 -7.73 7.28
CA ASP A 176 4.10 -8.51 7.73
C ASP A 176 4.28 -9.78 6.88
N ILE A 177 5.36 -10.50 7.14
CA ILE A 177 5.67 -11.72 6.38
C ILE A 177 4.56 -12.77 6.52
N ASP A 178 3.99 -12.90 7.72
CA ASP A 178 2.96 -13.91 8.01
C ASP A 178 1.62 -13.56 7.34
N GLY A 179 1.36 -12.29 7.07
CA GLY A 179 0.18 -11.82 6.35
C GLY A 179 0.19 -12.05 4.82
N ILE A 180 1.35 -12.37 4.23
CA ILE A 180 1.48 -12.55 2.77
C ILE A 180 0.60 -13.69 2.26
N GLY A 181 0.54 -14.82 3.00
CA GLY A 181 -0.32 -15.95 2.68
C GLY A 181 -1.79 -15.54 2.59
N GLY A 182 -2.28 -14.80 3.59
CA GLY A 182 -3.66 -14.30 3.60
C GLY A 182 -3.99 -13.38 2.41
N ILE A 183 -3.03 -12.54 2.00
CA ILE A 183 -3.20 -11.70 0.80
C ILE A 183 -3.27 -12.56 -0.47
N ASN A 184 -2.47 -13.62 -0.57
CA ASN A 184 -2.49 -14.55 -1.69
C ASN A 184 -3.83 -15.32 -1.75
N GLU A 185 -4.32 -15.81 -0.62
CA GLU A 185 -5.62 -16.49 -0.51
C GLU A 185 -6.78 -15.56 -0.91
N LEU A 186 -6.73 -14.30 -0.50
CA LEU A 186 -7.71 -13.28 -0.87
C LEU A 186 -7.89 -13.15 -2.38
N ALA A 187 -6.80 -13.21 -3.13
CA ALA A 187 -6.82 -13.16 -4.59
C ALA A 187 -7.22 -14.51 -5.22
N GLY A 188 -7.27 -15.58 -4.45
CA GLY A 188 -7.54 -16.95 -4.94
C GLY A 188 -6.32 -17.65 -5.51
N GLY A 189 -5.12 -17.24 -5.07
CA GLY A 189 -3.83 -17.65 -5.60
C GLY A 189 -3.38 -16.78 -6.77
N ILE A 190 -2.08 -16.57 -6.89
CA ILE A 190 -1.48 -15.73 -7.94
C ILE A 190 -0.76 -16.60 -8.95
N THR A 191 -1.18 -16.53 -10.22
CA THR A 191 -0.49 -17.20 -11.32
C THR A 191 0.45 -16.24 -12.01
N LEU A 192 1.71 -16.64 -12.17
CA LEU A 192 2.73 -15.83 -12.83
C LEU A 192 3.82 -16.71 -13.47
N THR A 193 4.59 -16.14 -14.38
CA THR A 193 5.81 -16.78 -14.89
C THR A 193 6.99 -16.31 -14.03
N ALA A 194 7.68 -17.26 -13.40
CA ALA A 194 8.77 -16.97 -12.46
C ALA A 194 9.92 -16.21 -13.12
N LEU A 195 10.32 -15.09 -12.53
CA LEU A 195 11.43 -14.26 -13.03
C LEU A 195 12.80 -14.87 -12.70
N GLU A 196 12.87 -15.66 -11.63
CA GLU A 196 14.09 -16.25 -11.09
C GLU A 196 13.80 -17.59 -10.46
N ASP A 197 14.86 -18.34 -10.19
CA ASP A 197 14.80 -19.51 -9.31
C ASP A 197 14.52 -19.04 -7.87
N VAL A 198 13.58 -19.71 -7.21
CA VAL A 198 13.29 -19.52 -5.78
C VAL A 198 13.34 -20.89 -5.10
N PRO A 199 14.53 -21.37 -4.72
CA PRO A 199 14.73 -22.74 -4.29
C PRO A 199 13.89 -23.16 -3.09
N LYS A 200 13.67 -22.27 -2.12
CA LYS A 200 12.83 -22.57 -0.95
C LYS A 200 11.35 -22.76 -1.29
N ALA A 201 10.90 -22.16 -2.39
CA ALA A 201 9.55 -22.36 -2.90
C ALA A 201 9.44 -23.51 -3.93
N GLY A 202 10.57 -24.10 -4.31
CA GLY A 202 10.63 -25.10 -5.39
C GLY A 202 10.28 -24.52 -6.76
N ILE A 203 10.50 -23.22 -6.98
CA ILE A 203 10.14 -22.51 -8.21
C ILE A 203 11.36 -22.38 -9.10
N VAL A 204 11.19 -22.66 -10.40
CA VAL A 204 12.25 -22.55 -11.41
C VAL A 204 11.94 -21.35 -12.32
N LYS A 205 12.98 -20.60 -12.67
CA LYS A 205 12.89 -19.46 -13.59
C LYS A 205 12.20 -19.84 -14.91
N GLY A 206 11.26 -19.02 -15.35
CA GLY A 206 10.52 -19.22 -16.61
C GLY A 206 9.34 -20.17 -16.50
N GLU A 207 9.14 -20.83 -15.36
CA GLU A 207 7.99 -21.68 -15.11
C GLU A 207 6.73 -20.83 -14.86
N GLU A 208 5.59 -21.23 -15.44
CA GLU A 208 4.28 -20.72 -15.07
C GLU A 208 3.79 -21.47 -13.83
N VAL A 209 3.57 -20.74 -12.74
CA VAL A 209 3.20 -21.30 -11.46
C VAL A 209 2.05 -20.52 -10.83
N THR A 210 1.10 -21.26 -10.25
CA THR A 210 0.10 -20.67 -9.34
C THR A 210 0.62 -20.82 -7.93
N LEU A 211 1.02 -19.70 -7.33
CA LEU A 211 1.63 -19.68 -6.02
C LEU A 211 0.62 -20.06 -4.93
N ASN A 212 0.94 -21.05 -4.12
CA ASN A 212 0.29 -21.23 -2.82
C ASN A 212 0.82 -20.19 -1.82
N ASP A 213 0.27 -20.17 -0.60
CA ASP A 213 0.58 -19.12 0.40
C ASP A 213 2.05 -19.11 0.82
N GLU A 214 2.64 -20.29 1.02
CA GLU A 214 4.05 -20.45 1.35
C GLU A 214 4.95 -20.04 0.17
N GLN A 215 4.59 -20.46 -1.04
CA GLN A 215 5.31 -20.07 -2.25
C GLN A 215 5.24 -18.58 -2.50
N ALA A 216 4.09 -17.94 -2.27
CA ALA A 216 3.93 -16.50 -2.38
C ALA A 216 4.86 -15.77 -1.41
N MET A 217 4.91 -16.21 -0.15
CA MET A 217 5.79 -15.66 0.86
C MET A 217 7.26 -15.75 0.43
N TYR A 218 7.76 -16.93 0.04
CA TYR A 218 9.14 -17.06 -0.42
C TYR A 218 9.41 -16.29 -1.70
N TYR A 219 8.47 -16.26 -2.64
CA TYR A 219 8.65 -15.54 -3.91
C TYR A 219 8.94 -14.06 -3.72
N VAL A 220 8.28 -13.41 -2.77
CA VAL A 220 8.45 -11.96 -2.52
C VAL A 220 9.50 -11.62 -1.46
N THR A 221 9.94 -12.59 -0.64
CA THR A 221 10.86 -12.31 0.48
C THR A 221 12.25 -12.88 0.28
N GLU A 222 12.40 -14.03 -0.43
CA GLU A 222 13.69 -14.71 -0.51
C GLU A 222 14.73 -13.86 -1.25
N ARG A 223 15.93 -13.87 -0.71
CA ARG A 223 17.13 -13.34 -1.35
C ARG A 223 18.06 -14.52 -1.65
N ASP A 224 18.71 -14.49 -2.80
CA ASP A 224 19.81 -15.43 -3.05
C ASP A 224 20.95 -15.14 -2.09
N SER A 225 21.00 -15.90 -0.99
CA SER A 225 22.05 -15.78 0.03
C SER A 225 23.43 -16.26 -0.44
N ALA A 226 23.50 -16.97 -1.57
CA ALA A 226 24.75 -17.41 -2.16
C ALA A 226 25.37 -16.36 -3.08
N SER A 227 24.59 -15.37 -3.52
CA SER A 227 25.07 -14.28 -4.38
C SER A 227 25.57 -13.11 -3.53
N THR A 228 26.82 -12.76 -3.69
CA THR A 228 27.38 -11.48 -3.21
C THR A 228 27.02 -10.31 -4.13
N ASP A 229 26.14 -10.54 -5.08
CA ASP A 229 25.82 -9.59 -6.15
C ASP A 229 24.94 -8.45 -5.63
N ILE A 230 25.33 -7.23 -5.97
CA ILE A 230 24.61 -5.98 -5.60
C ILE A 230 23.17 -5.97 -6.14
N GLY A 231 22.87 -6.81 -7.15
CA GLY A 231 21.56 -6.94 -7.78
C GLY A 231 20.47 -7.69 -6.98
N THR A 232 20.80 -8.32 -5.84
CA THR A 232 19.80 -9.17 -5.13
C THR A 232 18.58 -8.43 -4.64
N ASN A 233 18.71 -7.15 -4.25
CA ASN A 233 17.59 -6.33 -3.84
C ASN A 233 16.73 -5.89 -5.05
N GLU A 234 17.34 -5.56 -6.17
CA GLU A 234 16.62 -5.20 -7.42
C GLU A 234 15.84 -6.39 -7.97
N ASN A 235 16.42 -7.58 -7.90
CA ASN A 235 15.78 -8.82 -8.31
C ASN A 235 14.55 -9.10 -7.44
N ARG A 236 14.68 -9.01 -6.11
CA ARG A 236 13.56 -9.13 -5.18
C ARG A 236 12.47 -8.09 -5.46
N MET A 237 12.84 -6.83 -5.65
CA MET A 237 11.92 -5.77 -5.99
C MET A 237 11.18 -6.04 -7.32
N SER A 238 11.85 -6.63 -8.29
CA SER A 238 11.24 -7.04 -9.57
C SER A 238 10.19 -8.13 -9.37
N ARG A 239 10.47 -9.14 -8.54
CA ARG A 239 9.51 -10.18 -8.15
C ARG A 239 8.32 -9.62 -7.37
N GLN A 240 8.57 -8.72 -6.41
CA GLN A 240 7.53 -8.02 -5.65
C GLN A 240 6.62 -7.20 -6.57
N LYS A 241 7.19 -6.46 -7.53
CA LYS A 241 6.44 -5.69 -8.52
C LYS A 241 5.56 -6.58 -9.39
N GLN A 242 6.11 -7.72 -9.86
CA GLN A 242 5.34 -8.69 -10.65
C GLN A 242 4.18 -9.26 -9.82
N TYR A 243 4.46 -9.68 -8.58
CA TYR A 243 3.45 -10.25 -7.68
C TYR A 243 2.30 -9.26 -7.43
N ILE A 244 2.61 -8.01 -7.09
CA ILE A 244 1.59 -6.97 -6.85
C ILE A 244 0.75 -6.72 -8.11
N SER A 245 1.38 -6.65 -9.28
CA SER A 245 0.64 -6.46 -10.54
C SER A 245 -0.34 -7.61 -10.78
N ALA A 246 0.13 -8.85 -10.65
CA ALA A 246 -0.70 -10.04 -10.80
C ALA A 246 -1.80 -10.14 -9.72
N TRP A 247 -1.50 -9.71 -8.49
CA TRP A 247 -2.47 -9.64 -7.41
C TRP A 247 -3.59 -8.63 -7.70
N CYS A 248 -3.25 -7.44 -8.17
CA CYS A 248 -4.23 -6.42 -8.56
C CYS A 248 -5.17 -6.95 -9.67
N ASP A 249 -4.61 -7.63 -10.66
CA ASP A 249 -5.39 -8.22 -11.75
C ASP A 249 -6.32 -9.34 -11.25
N ALA A 250 -5.82 -10.21 -10.38
CA ALA A 250 -6.59 -11.31 -9.79
C ALA A 250 -7.75 -10.78 -8.92
N VAL A 251 -7.47 -9.80 -8.05
CA VAL A 251 -8.49 -9.17 -7.21
C VAL A 251 -9.55 -8.47 -8.07
N GLN A 252 -9.15 -7.74 -9.11
CA GLN A 252 -10.10 -7.10 -10.02
C GLN A 252 -11.02 -8.13 -10.70
N GLN A 253 -10.48 -9.29 -11.08
CA GLN A 253 -11.29 -10.38 -11.65
C GLN A 253 -12.23 -10.99 -10.61
N GLN A 254 -11.80 -11.14 -9.34
CA GLN A 254 -12.65 -11.62 -8.26
C GLN A 254 -13.81 -10.66 -7.98
N ILE A 255 -13.56 -9.35 -7.97
CA ILE A 255 -14.60 -8.32 -7.80
C ILE A 255 -15.63 -8.41 -8.92
N LYS A 256 -15.20 -8.56 -10.16
CA LYS A 256 -16.11 -8.70 -11.32
C LYS A 256 -16.96 -9.97 -11.24
N LYS A 257 -16.41 -11.08 -10.72
CA LYS A 257 -17.11 -12.36 -10.58
C LYS A 257 -18.08 -12.39 -9.38
N ASN A 258 -17.66 -11.81 -8.26
CA ASN A 258 -18.46 -11.79 -7.02
C ASN A 258 -18.13 -10.54 -6.18
N PRO A 259 -18.85 -9.42 -6.42
CA PRO A 259 -18.59 -8.16 -5.73
C PRO A 259 -18.79 -8.22 -4.20
N PHE A 260 -19.56 -9.21 -3.70
CA PHE A 260 -19.80 -9.36 -2.27
C PHE A 260 -18.73 -10.18 -1.52
N LYS A 261 -17.89 -10.94 -2.23
CA LYS A 261 -16.89 -11.79 -1.57
C LYS A 261 -15.87 -10.99 -0.77
N LEU A 262 -15.43 -9.82 -1.29
CA LEU A 262 -14.47 -8.94 -0.62
C LEU A 262 -15.09 -8.10 0.50
N SER A 263 -16.40 -7.84 0.49
CA SER A 263 -17.08 -7.09 1.55
C SER A 263 -17.25 -7.90 2.84
N LEU A 264 -17.06 -9.21 2.80
CA LEU A 264 -17.16 -10.12 3.96
C LEU A 264 -15.82 -10.35 4.65
N ILE A 265 -14.73 -9.81 4.11
CA ILE A 265 -13.40 -9.92 4.72
C ILE A 265 -13.25 -8.77 5.69
N HIS A 266 -13.50 -9.07 6.97
CA HIS A 266 -13.13 -8.20 8.07
C HIS A 266 -11.62 -8.36 8.30
N ILE A 267 -10.85 -7.35 7.88
CA ILE A 267 -9.44 -7.22 8.22
C ILE A 267 -9.31 -6.57 9.58
#